data_260db144adeea07ec85467d3275f05f2
#
_entry.id   260db144adeea07ec85467d3275f05f2
#
_cell.length_a   1.000
_cell.length_b   1.000
_cell.length_c   1.000
_cell.angle_alpha   90.00
_cell.angle_beta   90.00
_cell.angle_gamma   90.00
#
_symmetry.space_group_name_H-M   'P 1'
#
loop_
_entity.id
_entity.type
_entity.pdbx_description
1 polymer ?
#
loop_
_entity_poly.entity_id
_entity_poly.type
_entity_poly.pdbx_seq_one_letter_code
_entity_poly.pdbx_strand_id
1 'polypeptide(L)'
;EKKFTSKGNIIGMGGSAGGLLMGAVVNQAPDLFLGIVMAVPFVDSLTTNLDHSLPLTVGEFDEFGNAKDKKEHFDYIFSYAPYNNIKKMDYPNILITTSLSDNRVLFDEPAKFTAKLRDYKTDNNLLLLKTEMNAGHGGKSGRDGAIEEIAVDYAFALKIAGKLNTWSWNIKINYHINIVSRLMGLAKINLLN
;
A
#
# COMPACT_ATOMS: atom_id res chain seq x y z
N GLU A 1 1.12 12.57 29.14
CA GLU A 1 1.22 12.02 27.78
C GLU A 1 0.00 12.42 26.96
N LYS A 2 0.22 12.98 25.75
CA LYS A 2 -0.83 13.48 24.86
C LYS A 2 -1.47 12.30 24.14
N LYS A 3 -2.74 12.01 24.40
CA LYS A 3 -3.52 10.96 23.71
C LYS A 3 -4.12 11.51 22.41
N PHE A 4 -3.38 11.48 21.31
CA PHE A 4 -3.89 11.95 20.00
C PHE A 4 -4.87 10.94 19.35
N THR A 5 -4.70 9.65 19.59
CA THR A 5 -5.52 8.57 19.05
C THR A 5 -5.43 7.34 19.95
N SER A 6 -6.10 6.26 19.59
CA SER A 6 -6.06 4.98 20.29
C SER A 6 -5.67 3.86 19.32
N LYS A 7 -5.25 2.72 19.85
CA LYS A 7 -4.99 1.48 19.14
C LYS A 7 -6.19 1.11 18.25
N GLY A 8 -5.93 0.66 17.04
CA GLY A 8 -6.96 0.31 16.07
C GLY A 8 -7.63 1.50 15.36
N ASN A 9 -7.17 2.74 15.59
CA ASN A 9 -7.73 3.95 14.96
C ASN A 9 -6.69 4.74 14.14
N ILE A 10 -5.57 4.11 13.80
CA ILE A 10 -4.51 4.72 13.00
C ILE A 10 -4.67 4.26 11.55
N ILE A 11 -4.61 5.19 10.62
CA ILE A 11 -4.45 4.88 9.19
C ILE A 11 -3.05 5.28 8.80
N GLY A 12 -2.21 4.28 8.44
CA GLY A 12 -0.86 4.50 7.96
C GLY A 12 -0.84 4.67 6.44
N MET A 13 0.00 5.58 5.93
CA MET A 13 0.20 5.76 4.49
C MET A 13 1.68 5.85 4.18
N GLY A 14 2.12 5.16 3.12
CA GLY A 14 3.51 5.21 2.68
C GLY A 14 3.67 4.72 1.26
N GLY A 15 4.61 5.33 0.52
CA GLY A 15 4.92 4.98 -0.87
C GLY A 15 6.38 4.56 -1.05
N SER A 16 6.65 3.70 -2.04
CA SER A 16 8.02 3.25 -2.37
C SER A 16 8.73 2.64 -1.14
N ALA A 17 9.85 3.19 -0.69
CA ALA A 17 10.51 2.84 0.57
C ALA A 17 9.60 3.08 1.80
N GLY A 18 8.72 4.11 1.77
CA GLY A 18 7.67 4.27 2.78
C GLY A 18 6.62 3.16 2.74
N GLY A 19 6.42 2.53 1.60
CA GLY A 19 5.62 1.32 1.45
C GLY A 19 6.27 0.09 2.08
N LEU A 20 7.61 -0.02 2.03
CA LEU A 20 8.36 -1.01 2.80
C LEU A 20 8.10 -0.82 4.29
N LEU A 21 8.19 0.42 4.80
CA LEU A 21 7.89 0.72 6.19
C LEU A 21 6.47 0.27 6.56
N MET A 22 5.47 0.59 5.73
CA MET A 22 4.08 0.18 5.97
C MET A 22 3.94 -1.34 6.00
N GLY A 23 4.57 -2.06 5.08
CA GLY A 23 4.57 -3.53 5.05
C GLY A 23 5.26 -4.16 6.26
N ALA A 24 6.36 -3.57 6.72
CA ALA A 24 7.08 -4.04 7.89
C ALA A 24 6.26 -3.84 9.19
N VAL A 25 5.71 -2.63 9.38
CA VAL A 25 4.96 -2.33 10.63
C VAL A 25 3.64 -3.07 10.70
N VAL A 26 2.97 -3.33 9.57
CA VAL A 26 1.73 -4.10 9.57
C VAL A 26 1.95 -5.58 9.91
N ASN A 27 3.11 -6.13 9.57
CA ASN A 27 3.51 -7.48 9.99
C ASN A 27 3.88 -7.56 11.48
N GLN A 28 4.42 -6.47 12.03
CA GLN A 28 4.92 -6.43 13.42
C GLN A 28 3.83 -6.05 14.43
N ALA A 29 2.93 -5.14 14.05
CA ALA A 29 1.92 -4.57 14.96
C ALA A 29 0.61 -4.26 14.22
N PRO A 30 -0.05 -5.27 13.61
CA PRO A 30 -1.24 -5.07 12.78
C PRO A 30 -2.41 -4.43 13.56
N ASP A 31 -2.51 -4.71 14.83
CA ASP A 31 -3.57 -4.29 15.73
C ASP A 31 -3.52 -2.80 16.13
N LEU A 32 -2.46 -2.09 15.80
CA LEU A 32 -2.39 -0.64 15.95
C LEU A 32 -3.23 0.11 14.89
N PHE A 33 -3.44 -0.51 13.74
CA PHE A 33 -3.97 0.15 12.55
C PHE A 33 -5.44 -0.22 12.28
N LEU A 34 -6.24 0.79 11.92
CA LEU A 34 -7.53 0.62 11.27
C LEU A 34 -7.35 0.22 9.79
N GLY A 35 -6.33 0.80 9.17
CA GLY A 35 -5.95 0.49 7.80
C GLY A 35 -4.60 1.03 7.39
N ILE A 36 -4.10 0.50 6.28
CA ILE A 36 -2.83 0.87 5.66
C ILE A 36 -3.06 1.16 4.18
N VAL A 37 -2.45 2.23 3.69
CA VAL A 37 -2.34 2.55 2.26
C VAL A 37 -0.88 2.45 1.85
N MET A 38 -0.61 1.60 0.87
CA MET A 38 0.74 1.36 0.33
C MET A 38 0.74 1.74 -1.16
N ALA A 39 1.43 2.82 -1.52
CA ALA A 39 1.58 3.24 -2.90
C ALA A 39 2.92 2.76 -3.47
N VAL A 40 2.88 2.03 -4.59
CA VAL A 40 4.06 1.47 -5.27
C VAL A 40 5.09 0.90 -4.28
N PRO A 41 4.68 0.01 -3.35
CA PRO A 41 5.44 -0.31 -2.15
C PRO A 41 6.59 -1.27 -2.43
N PHE A 42 7.76 -0.98 -1.87
CA PHE A 42 8.96 -1.83 -1.92
C PHE A 42 8.84 -2.97 -0.90
N VAL A 43 8.05 -4.00 -1.21
CA VAL A 43 7.64 -5.04 -0.25
C VAL A 43 8.34 -6.38 -0.40
N ASP A 44 9.02 -6.64 -1.52
CA ASP A 44 9.89 -7.81 -1.69
C ASP A 44 11.38 -7.42 -1.67
N SER A 45 11.72 -6.58 -0.70
CA SER A 45 13.02 -5.91 -0.60
C SER A 45 14.21 -6.87 -0.54
N LEU A 46 14.05 -8.07 0.01
CA LEU A 46 15.12 -9.06 0.07
C LEU A 46 15.41 -9.63 -1.32
N THR A 47 14.40 -10.10 -2.06
CA THR A 47 14.58 -10.64 -3.41
C THR A 47 15.17 -9.61 -4.34
N THR A 48 14.67 -8.38 -4.30
CA THR A 48 15.19 -7.26 -5.08
C THR A 48 16.65 -6.94 -4.73
N ASN A 49 17.02 -6.94 -3.44
CA ASN A 49 18.39 -6.68 -3.02
C ASN A 49 19.39 -7.77 -3.47
N LEU A 50 18.92 -9.00 -3.69
CA LEU A 50 19.72 -10.09 -4.22
C LEU A 50 19.96 -10.00 -5.75
N ASP A 51 19.17 -9.20 -6.47
CA ASP A 51 19.30 -9.03 -7.91
C ASP A 51 20.02 -7.72 -8.28
N HIS A 52 21.33 -7.81 -8.48
CA HIS A 52 22.19 -6.69 -8.85
C HIS A 52 21.97 -6.16 -10.27
N SER A 53 21.13 -6.81 -11.08
CA SER A 53 20.77 -6.33 -12.42
C SER A 53 19.69 -5.26 -12.41
N LEU A 54 18.96 -5.13 -11.30
CA LEU A 54 17.91 -4.13 -11.15
C LEU A 54 18.49 -2.71 -10.96
N PRO A 55 17.84 -1.69 -11.55
CA PRO A 55 18.43 -0.36 -11.69
C PRO A 55 18.85 0.33 -10.38
N LEU A 56 18.12 0.10 -9.29
CA LEU A 56 18.37 0.80 -8.01
C LEU A 56 19.19 -0.04 -7.03
N THR A 57 19.22 -1.37 -7.16
CA THR A 57 19.77 -2.28 -6.15
C THR A 57 21.18 -1.93 -5.71
N VAL A 58 22.12 -1.78 -6.65
CA VAL A 58 23.52 -1.49 -6.32
C VAL A 58 23.70 -0.07 -5.76
N GLY A 59 22.92 0.89 -6.26
CA GLY A 59 22.98 2.28 -5.79
C GLY A 59 22.42 2.48 -4.38
N GLU A 60 21.64 1.52 -3.88
CA GLU A 60 20.98 1.60 -2.57
C GLU A 60 21.66 0.75 -1.49
N PHE A 61 22.83 0.17 -1.76
CA PHE A 61 23.54 -0.65 -0.78
C PHE A 61 23.96 0.09 0.49
N ASP A 62 24.24 1.38 0.38
CA ASP A 62 24.60 2.20 1.55
C ASP A 62 23.40 2.42 2.48
N GLU A 63 22.17 2.37 1.95
CA GLU A 63 20.93 2.54 2.72
C GLU A 63 20.40 1.21 3.24
N PHE A 64 20.23 0.20 2.39
CA PHE A 64 19.60 -1.07 2.76
C PHE A 64 20.61 -2.19 3.07
N GLY A 65 21.86 -2.05 2.63
CA GLY A 65 22.86 -3.11 2.73
C GLY A 65 22.93 -3.97 1.46
N ASN A 66 23.91 -4.86 1.40
CA ASN A 66 24.16 -5.80 0.32
C ASN A 66 23.96 -7.24 0.82
N ALA A 67 22.74 -7.76 0.66
CA ALA A 67 22.37 -9.10 1.12
C ALA A 67 23.04 -10.22 0.35
N LYS A 68 23.47 -9.98 -0.90
CA LYS A 68 24.09 -10.98 -1.76
C LYS A 68 25.49 -11.32 -1.30
N ASP A 69 26.26 -10.32 -0.90
CA ASP A 69 27.68 -10.48 -0.58
C ASP A 69 27.96 -10.57 0.92
N LYS A 70 27.00 -10.14 1.76
CA LYS A 70 27.16 -10.08 3.22
C LYS A 70 25.99 -10.75 3.94
N LYS A 71 26.29 -11.87 4.59
CA LYS A 71 25.27 -12.62 5.34
C LYS A 71 24.59 -11.79 6.44
N GLU A 72 25.32 -10.93 7.11
CA GLU A 72 24.77 -10.05 8.15
C GLU A 72 23.70 -9.08 7.59
N HIS A 73 23.91 -8.55 6.36
CA HIS A 73 22.95 -7.72 5.69
C HIS A 73 21.72 -8.53 5.22
N PHE A 74 21.93 -9.76 4.75
CA PHE A 74 20.87 -10.69 4.42
C PHE A 74 19.98 -10.95 5.63
N ASP A 75 20.57 -11.36 6.75
CA ASP A 75 19.84 -11.69 7.97
C ASP A 75 19.05 -10.46 8.49
N TYR A 76 19.68 -9.28 8.41
CA TYR A 76 19.04 -8.04 8.84
C TYR A 76 17.85 -7.67 7.94
N ILE A 77 18.00 -7.66 6.62
CA ILE A 77 16.92 -7.38 5.67
C ILE A 77 15.81 -8.43 5.82
N PHE A 78 16.16 -9.72 5.90
CA PHE A 78 15.19 -10.80 6.10
C PHE A 78 14.33 -10.59 7.34
N SER A 79 14.90 -10.04 8.41
CA SER A 79 14.20 -9.85 9.68
C SER A 79 13.00 -8.89 9.59
N TYR A 80 13.00 -7.95 8.61
CA TYR A 80 11.92 -6.98 8.44
C TYR A 80 11.28 -6.99 7.05
N ALA A 81 11.87 -7.66 6.06
CA ALA A 81 11.36 -7.67 4.68
C ALA A 81 9.87 -8.07 4.64
N PRO A 82 8.98 -7.20 4.14
CA PRO A 82 7.55 -7.39 4.28
C PRO A 82 7.05 -8.71 3.72
N TYR A 83 7.42 -9.05 2.50
CA TYR A 83 7.00 -10.28 1.84
C TYR A 83 7.41 -11.55 2.61
N ASN A 84 8.62 -11.56 3.17
CA ASN A 84 9.16 -12.69 3.90
C ASN A 84 8.51 -12.88 5.27
N ASN A 85 8.01 -11.80 5.87
CA ASN A 85 7.46 -11.78 7.22
C ASN A 85 5.94 -11.80 7.31
N ILE A 86 5.23 -12.07 6.20
CA ILE A 86 3.79 -12.33 6.22
C ILE A 86 3.52 -13.58 7.06
N LYS A 87 2.61 -13.48 8.03
CA LYS A 87 2.22 -14.54 8.96
C LYS A 87 0.73 -14.84 8.84
N LYS A 88 0.33 -16.03 9.29
CA LYS A 88 -1.08 -16.39 9.39
C LYS A 88 -1.67 -15.70 10.62
N MET A 89 -2.31 -14.55 10.41
CA MET A 89 -2.88 -13.70 11.46
C MET A 89 -3.90 -12.71 10.88
N ASP A 90 -4.58 -11.98 11.76
CA ASP A 90 -5.48 -10.89 11.35
C ASP A 90 -4.67 -9.66 10.93
N TYR A 91 -5.04 -9.08 9.79
CA TYR A 91 -4.49 -7.84 9.24
C TYR A 91 -5.54 -6.74 9.24
N PRO A 92 -5.14 -5.46 9.35
CA PRO A 92 -6.07 -4.34 9.18
C PRO A 92 -6.57 -4.26 7.73
N ASN A 93 -7.45 -3.30 7.45
CA ASN A 93 -7.79 -3.00 6.05
C ASN A 93 -6.57 -2.51 5.28
N ILE A 94 -6.32 -3.02 4.09
CA ILE A 94 -5.14 -2.68 3.29
C ILE A 94 -5.55 -2.29 1.86
N LEU A 95 -5.08 -1.13 1.42
CA LEU A 95 -5.09 -0.72 0.02
C LEU A 95 -3.65 -0.68 -0.49
N ILE A 96 -3.41 -1.38 -1.59
CA ILE A 96 -2.12 -1.38 -2.29
C ILE A 96 -2.36 -0.82 -3.68
N THR A 97 -1.55 0.16 -4.10
CA THR A 97 -1.56 0.67 -5.46
C THR A 97 -0.22 0.38 -6.13
N THR A 98 -0.24 0.05 -7.41
CA THR A 98 0.96 -0.19 -8.21
C THR A 98 0.76 0.26 -9.64
N SER A 99 1.82 0.32 -10.43
CA SER A 99 1.80 0.72 -11.83
C SER A 99 2.53 -0.30 -12.70
N LEU A 100 1.93 -0.69 -13.83
CA LEU A 100 2.49 -1.74 -14.69
C LEU A 100 3.87 -1.37 -15.26
N SER A 101 4.08 -0.09 -15.57
CA SER A 101 5.35 0.41 -16.13
C SER A 101 6.27 1.02 -15.07
N ASP A 102 6.12 0.61 -13.81
CA ASP A 102 7.02 1.02 -12.74
C ASP A 102 8.40 0.37 -12.95
N ASN A 103 9.44 1.22 -13.10
CA ASN A 103 10.82 0.80 -13.33
C ASN A 103 11.72 0.95 -12.09
N ARG A 104 11.14 1.32 -10.94
CA ARG A 104 11.86 1.42 -9.66
C ARG A 104 11.47 0.29 -8.72
N VAL A 105 10.18 0.15 -8.49
CA VAL A 105 9.60 -0.96 -7.77
C VAL A 105 8.71 -1.73 -8.73
N LEU A 106 9.17 -2.87 -9.19
CA LEU A 106 8.46 -3.65 -10.20
C LEU A 106 7.07 -4.05 -9.70
N PHE A 107 6.07 -4.01 -10.58
CA PHE A 107 4.67 -4.27 -10.24
C PHE A 107 4.42 -5.66 -9.64
N ASP A 108 5.31 -6.60 -9.90
CA ASP A 108 5.21 -7.96 -9.37
C ASP A 108 5.44 -8.03 -7.86
N GLU A 109 6.21 -7.11 -7.27
CA GLU A 109 6.41 -7.07 -5.82
C GLU A 109 5.09 -6.86 -5.06
N PRO A 110 4.33 -5.76 -5.28
CA PRO A 110 3.03 -5.59 -4.65
C PRO A 110 2.01 -6.64 -5.06
N ALA A 111 2.09 -7.19 -6.28
CA ALA A 111 1.20 -8.26 -6.72
C ALA A 111 1.45 -9.57 -5.93
N LYS A 112 2.70 -10.00 -5.80
CA LYS A 112 3.09 -11.18 -5.01
C LYS A 112 2.73 -10.99 -3.53
N PHE A 113 3.03 -9.83 -2.99
CA PHE A 113 2.72 -9.49 -1.60
C PHE A 113 1.21 -9.59 -1.33
N THR A 114 0.39 -9.02 -2.21
CA THR A 114 -1.07 -9.09 -2.12
C THR A 114 -1.57 -10.53 -2.20
N ALA A 115 -1.04 -11.32 -3.15
CA ALA A 115 -1.44 -12.72 -3.30
C ALA A 115 -1.13 -13.53 -2.03
N LYS A 116 0.08 -13.39 -1.49
CA LYS A 116 0.48 -14.08 -0.26
C LYS A 116 -0.35 -13.62 0.94
N LEU A 117 -0.66 -12.32 1.06
CA LEU A 117 -1.53 -11.83 2.12
C LEU A 117 -2.92 -12.45 2.05
N ARG A 118 -3.51 -12.63 0.85
CA ARG A 118 -4.83 -13.27 0.68
C ARG A 118 -4.86 -14.70 1.21
N ASP A 119 -3.76 -15.44 1.05
CA ASP A 119 -3.65 -16.81 1.53
C ASP A 119 -3.42 -16.90 3.05
N TYR A 120 -2.79 -15.88 3.63
CA TYR A 120 -2.33 -15.91 5.01
C TYR A 120 -3.25 -15.19 6.00
N LYS A 121 -3.97 -14.12 5.56
CA LYS A 121 -4.85 -13.38 6.46
C LYS A 121 -6.00 -14.24 6.97
N THR A 122 -6.36 -14.08 8.24
CA THR A 122 -7.42 -14.84 8.90
C THR A 122 -8.68 -14.04 9.18
N ASP A 123 -8.64 -12.74 8.90
CA ASP A 123 -9.73 -11.77 9.08
C ASP A 123 -10.56 -11.58 7.79
N ASN A 124 -11.64 -10.77 7.89
CA ASN A 124 -12.50 -10.35 6.78
C ASN A 124 -12.28 -8.89 6.36
N ASN A 125 -11.20 -8.25 6.81
CA ASN A 125 -10.89 -6.87 6.44
C ASN A 125 -10.56 -6.74 4.94
N LEU A 126 -10.76 -5.54 4.39
CA LEU A 126 -10.51 -5.28 2.99
C LEU A 126 -9.02 -5.46 2.66
N LEU A 127 -8.74 -6.17 1.57
CA LEU A 127 -7.41 -6.24 0.95
C LEU A 127 -7.57 -5.96 -0.54
N LEU A 128 -7.20 -4.76 -0.94
CA LEU A 128 -7.39 -4.25 -2.31
C LEU A 128 -6.05 -4.04 -2.98
N LEU A 129 -5.94 -4.47 -4.25
CA LEU A 129 -4.84 -4.14 -5.14
C LEU A 129 -5.39 -3.37 -6.33
N LYS A 130 -4.89 -2.16 -6.56
CA LYS A 130 -5.18 -1.34 -7.74
C LYS A 130 -3.93 -1.18 -8.59
N THR A 131 -4.01 -1.59 -9.84
CA THR A 131 -2.90 -1.46 -10.80
C THR A 131 -3.23 -0.41 -11.85
N GLU A 132 -2.38 0.61 -11.98
CA GLU A 132 -2.45 1.58 -13.07
C GLU A 132 -1.71 1.03 -14.30
N MET A 133 -2.45 0.82 -15.38
CA MET A 133 -1.93 0.14 -16.57
C MET A 133 -1.02 1.03 -17.42
N ASN A 134 -1.19 2.36 -17.33
CA ASN A 134 -0.51 3.35 -18.18
C ASN A 134 0.32 4.35 -17.35
N ALA A 135 0.84 3.91 -16.21
CA ALA A 135 1.64 4.76 -15.34
C ALA A 135 2.94 4.07 -14.91
N GLY A 136 3.91 4.86 -14.50
CA GLY A 136 5.17 4.41 -13.88
C GLY A 136 5.17 4.68 -12.38
N HIS A 137 6.38 4.74 -11.76
CA HIS A 137 6.55 4.91 -10.31
C HIS A 137 5.90 6.18 -9.75
N GLY A 138 5.84 7.25 -10.51
CA GLY A 138 5.23 8.52 -10.11
C GLY A 138 3.70 8.58 -10.27
N GLY A 139 3.06 7.46 -10.67
CA GLY A 139 1.62 7.44 -10.91
C GLY A 139 1.21 8.06 -12.25
N LYS A 140 -0.06 8.45 -12.34
CA LYS A 140 -0.64 9.07 -13.53
C LYS A 140 -0.05 10.44 -13.80
N SER A 141 0.24 10.72 -15.06
CA SER A 141 0.70 12.04 -15.49
C SER A 141 -0.41 13.09 -15.43
N GLY A 142 0.00 14.33 -15.09
CA GLY A 142 -0.87 15.47 -15.07
C GLY A 142 -1.64 15.66 -13.75
N ARG A 143 -2.15 16.88 -13.57
CA ARG A 143 -2.81 17.30 -12.33
C ARG A 143 -4.05 16.46 -12.02
N ASP A 144 -4.89 16.20 -13.00
CA ASP A 144 -6.15 15.50 -12.80
C ASP A 144 -5.91 14.03 -12.46
N GLY A 145 -4.90 13.40 -13.09
CA GLY A 145 -4.49 12.04 -12.76
C GLY A 145 -4.00 11.90 -11.31
N ALA A 146 -3.17 12.83 -10.86
CA ALA A 146 -2.69 12.85 -9.47
C ALA A 146 -3.83 13.05 -8.45
N ILE A 147 -4.81 13.91 -8.78
CA ILE A 147 -5.99 14.13 -7.94
C ILE A 147 -6.83 12.84 -7.85
N GLU A 148 -7.02 12.13 -8.96
CA GLU A 148 -7.76 10.86 -8.97
C GLU A 148 -7.11 9.80 -8.08
N GLU A 149 -5.78 9.69 -8.11
CA GLU A 149 -5.04 8.73 -7.26
C GLU A 149 -5.20 9.06 -5.78
N ILE A 150 -4.97 10.31 -5.40
CA ILE A 150 -5.16 10.78 -4.02
C ILE A 150 -6.60 10.57 -3.56
N ALA A 151 -7.59 10.79 -4.44
CA ALA A 151 -9.00 10.60 -4.11
C ALA A 151 -9.33 9.14 -3.80
N VAL A 152 -8.66 8.17 -4.43
CA VAL A 152 -8.81 6.74 -4.10
C VAL A 152 -8.32 6.44 -2.69
N ASP A 153 -7.17 6.98 -2.31
CA ASP A 153 -6.60 6.78 -0.98
C ASP A 153 -7.51 7.34 0.12
N TYR A 154 -8.00 8.58 -0.07
CA TYR A 154 -8.95 9.18 0.86
C TYR A 154 -10.31 8.47 0.88
N ALA A 155 -10.81 8.02 -0.26
CA ALA A 155 -12.06 7.25 -0.31
C ALA A 155 -11.95 5.95 0.47
N PHE A 156 -10.82 5.24 0.35
CA PHE A 156 -10.53 4.06 1.16
C PHE A 156 -10.49 4.41 2.65
N ALA A 157 -9.73 5.44 3.03
CA ALA A 157 -9.60 5.87 4.42
C ALA A 157 -10.96 6.23 5.04
N LEU A 158 -11.79 7.00 4.33
CA LEU A 158 -13.14 7.37 4.77
C LEU A 158 -14.07 6.15 4.87
N LYS A 159 -13.97 5.21 3.93
CA LYS A 159 -14.76 3.97 3.94
C LYS A 159 -14.48 3.16 5.20
N ILE A 160 -13.22 2.85 5.48
CA ILE A 160 -12.86 2.03 6.65
C ILE A 160 -13.11 2.75 7.98
N ALA A 161 -13.06 4.09 7.99
CA ALA A 161 -13.42 4.91 9.13
C ALA A 161 -14.96 5.05 9.35
N GLY A 162 -15.78 4.43 8.50
CA GLY A 162 -17.25 4.53 8.58
C GLY A 162 -17.81 5.92 8.27
N LYS A 163 -17.06 6.74 7.52
CA LYS A 163 -17.43 8.13 7.23
C LYS A 163 -18.07 8.34 5.85
N LEU A 164 -18.14 7.31 5.01
CA LEU A 164 -18.82 7.40 3.70
C LEU A 164 -20.34 7.37 3.79
N ASN A 165 -20.91 6.81 4.86
CA ASN A 165 -22.36 6.61 5.01
C ASN A 165 -23.08 7.80 5.69
N THR A 166 -22.40 8.88 6.01
CA THR A 166 -23.02 10.07 6.59
C THR A 166 -23.57 10.99 5.50
N TRP A 167 -24.58 10.52 4.77
CA TRP A 167 -25.40 11.33 3.85
C TRP A 167 -26.39 12.23 4.59
N SER A 168 -25.93 13.01 5.53
CA SER A 168 -26.69 14.13 6.08
C SER A 168 -25.99 15.47 5.83
N TRP A 169 -25.30 15.58 4.71
CA TRP A 169 -24.75 16.86 4.27
C TRP A 169 -25.71 17.50 3.28
N ASN A 170 -26.65 18.30 3.81
CA ASN A 170 -27.34 19.34 3.06
C ASN A 170 -26.36 20.42 2.60
N ILE A 171 -25.36 20.05 1.81
CA ILE A 171 -24.52 21.01 1.11
C ILE A 171 -24.72 20.79 -0.38
N LYS A 172 -25.33 21.80 -1.02
CA LYS A 172 -25.35 21.99 -2.46
C LYS A 172 -23.92 22.09 -2.99
N ILE A 173 -23.23 20.98 -3.20
CA ILE A 173 -21.98 20.90 -3.94
C ILE A 173 -22.24 20.10 -5.21
N ASN A 174 -22.93 20.75 -6.16
CA ASN A 174 -23.23 20.18 -7.48
C ASN A 174 -22.01 19.93 -8.38
N TYR A 175 -20.80 20.25 -7.93
CA TYR A 175 -19.57 20.06 -8.72
C TYR A 175 -18.67 18.90 -8.23
N HIS A 176 -18.71 18.53 -6.95
CA HIS A 176 -17.84 17.47 -6.41
C HIS A 176 -18.49 16.09 -6.37
N ILE A 177 -19.82 16.00 -6.42
CA ILE A 177 -20.57 14.73 -6.49
C ILE A 177 -20.28 13.98 -7.79
N ASN A 178 -20.04 14.69 -8.89
CA ASN A 178 -19.68 14.06 -10.17
C ASN A 178 -18.29 13.41 -10.17
N ILE A 179 -17.36 13.85 -9.32
CA ILE A 179 -16.03 13.25 -9.22
C ILE A 179 -16.11 11.96 -8.38
N VAL A 180 -16.76 12.00 -7.23
CA VAL A 180 -16.90 10.81 -6.36
C VAL A 180 -17.81 9.74 -7.01
N SER A 181 -18.89 10.12 -7.65
CA SER A 181 -19.77 9.17 -8.37
C SER A 181 -19.14 8.63 -9.66
N ARG A 182 -18.32 9.41 -10.38
CA ARG A 182 -17.48 8.92 -11.48
C ARG A 182 -16.36 8.02 -10.97
N LEU A 183 -15.72 8.34 -9.86
CA LEU A 183 -14.71 7.48 -9.22
C LEU A 183 -15.31 6.15 -8.75
N MET A 184 -16.53 6.15 -8.21
CA MET A 184 -17.25 4.92 -7.87
C MET A 184 -17.81 4.18 -9.10
N GLY A 185 -18.07 4.86 -10.19
CA GLY A 185 -18.52 4.28 -11.47
C GLY A 185 -17.40 3.77 -12.36
N LEU A 186 -16.20 4.35 -12.27
CA LEU A 186 -15.00 3.89 -12.99
C LEU A 186 -14.23 2.82 -12.22
N ALA A 187 -14.26 2.86 -10.91
CA ALA A 187 -13.91 1.73 -10.07
C ALA A 187 -15.10 0.77 -10.00
N LYS A 188 -15.34 -0.01 -11.05
CA LYS A 188 -15.92 -1.34 -10.89
C LYS A 188 -14.92 -2.20 -10.10
N ILE A 189 -14.65 -1.79 -8.89
CA ILE A 189 -14.13 -2.65 -7.86
C ILE A 189 -15.29 -3.59 -7.61
N ASN A 190 -15.15 -4.86 -7.96
CA ASN A 190 -16.07 -5.89 -7.54
C ASN A 190 -16.09 -5.89 -6.02
N LEU A 191 -16.99 -5.09 -5.43
CA LEU A 191 -17.34 -5.08 -4.01
C LEU A 191 -18.39 -6.15 -3.70
N LEU A 192 -18.51 -7.16 -4.56
CA LEU A 192 -19.37 -8.32 -4.35
C LEU A 192 -18.49 -9.51 -4.00
N ASN A 193 -18.59 -9.90 -2.76
CA ASN A 193 -18.10 -11.03 -1.97
C ASN A 193 -16.81 -10.80 -1.23
#